data_63bbbe9403a7407286df4835e35b7cbf
#
_entry.id   63bbbe9403a7407286df4835e35b7cbf
#
_cell.length_a   1.000
_cell.length_b   1.000
_cell.length_c   1.000
_cell.angle_alpha   90.00
_cell.angle_beta   90.00
_cell.angle_gamma   90.00
#
_symmetry.space_group_name_H-M   'P 1'
#
loop_
_entity.id
_entity.type
_entity.pdbx_description
1 polymer ?
#
loop_
_entity_poly.entity_id
_entity_poly.type
_entity_poly.pdbx_seq_one_letter_code
_entity_poly.pdbx_strand_id
1 'polypeptide(L)'
;MKKGIIGKKLGMTQIFADNGAVIPVTVIEAGPCVVCQKKTTETDGYEAIQVGYEDVSAKHVNKPAKGHFAKAGVEAKKHLKEFRLEDNAKYNVGDVIAADTFAAGEKVDITGITKGHGYSGAVKRWGHHMLQATHGTGPIHRQVGSMGANSTPSRVFKNKKMAGQYGNEKLTVLNLEVVKVDAEKNLIAVKGAVPGARNGIVVLRNSVKA
;
A
#
# COMPACT_ATOMS: atom_id res chain seq x y z
N MET A 1 -11.60 4.35 11.86
CA MET A 1 -10.66 3.20 11.60
C MET A 1 -10.28 2.59 12.94
N LYS A 2 -10.46 1.26 13.10
CA LYS A 2 -10.23 0.59 14.41
C LYS A 2 -8.78 0.15 14.62
N LYS A 3 -8.13 -0.33 13.57
CA LYS A 3 -6.77 -0.89 13.61
C LYS A 3 -5.95 -0.41 12.41
N GLY A 4 -4.64 -0.25 12.60
CA GLY A 4 -3.72 0.09 11.50
C GLY A 4 -2.29 -0.24 11.87
N ILE A 5 -1.52 -0.81 10.92
CA ILE A 5 -0.11 -1.16 11.08
C ILE A 5 0.67 -0.94 9.78
N ILE A 6 1.95 -0.65 9.90
CA ILE A 6 2.87 -0.62 8.76
C ILE A 6 3.54 -1.99 8.65
N GLY A 7 3.69 -2.47 7.43
CA GLY A 7 4.41 -3.72 7.19
C GLY A 7 5.23 -3.67 5.91
N LYS A 8 5.99 -4.72 5.69
CA LYS A 8 6.86 -4.92 4.53
C LYS A 8 6.45 -6.19 3.80
N LYS A 9 6.19 -6.08 2.50
CA LYS A 9 5.83 -7.21 1.66
C LYS A 9 7.04 -8.11 1.44
N LEU A 10 7.06 -9.32 1.98
CA LEU A 10 8.15 -10.28 1.78
C LEU A 10 8.04 -11.00 0.44
N GLY A 11 6.84 -11.44 0.07
CA GLY A 11 6.62 -12.17 -1.17
C GLY A 11 5.26 -12.85 -1.22
N MET A 12 5.10 -13.74 -2.18
CA MET A 12 3.89 -14.57 -2.31
C MET A 12 4.27 -16.04 -2.22
N THR A 13 3.39 -16.81 -1.61
CA THR A 13 3.45 -18.27 -1.50
C THR A 13 2.03 -18.83 -1.54
N GLN A 14 1.88 -20.12 -1.28
CA GLN A 14 0.58 -20.76 -1.17
C GLN A 14 0.49 -21.55 0.13
N ILE A 15 -0.71 -21.63 0.67
CA ILE A 15 -1.05 -22.43 1.86
C ILE A 15 -2.12 -23.43 1.41
N PHE A 16 -2.02 -24.66 1.90
CA PHE A 16 -3.03 -25.68 1.68
C PHE A 16 -4.02 -25.67 2.82
N ALA A 17 -5.29 -25.59 2.49
CA ALA A 17 -6.36 -25.73 3.48
C ALA A 17 -6.63 -27.21 3.77
N ASP A 18 -7.29 -27.50 4.89
CA ASP A 18 -7.58 -28.87 5.32
C ASP A 18 -8.43 -29.66 4.31
N ASN A 19 -9.22 -28.95 3.50
CA ASN A 19 -10.01 -29.52 2.41
C ASN A 19 -9.20 -29.74 1.11
N GLY A 20 -7.87 -29.56 1.13
CA GLY A 20 -6.99 -29.69 -0.04
C GLY A 20 -6.99 -28.47 -0.98
N ALA A 21 -7.77 -27.43 -0.72
CA ALA A 21 -7.77 -26.24 -1.57
C ALA A 21 -6.47 -25.43 -1.41
N VAL A 22 -5.94 -24.95 -2.53
CA VAL A 22 -4.74 -24.11 -2.57
C VAL A 22 -5.15 -22.65 -2.40
N ILE A 23 -4.63 -22.00 -1.36
CA ILE A 23 -4.87 -20.59 -1.07
C ILE A 23 -3.60 -19.79 -1.40
N PRO A 24 -3.61 -18.96 -2.47
CA PRO A 24 -2.49 -18.08 -2.74
C PRO A 24 -2.45 -16.97 -1.68
N VAL A 25 -1.28 -16.77 -1.07
CA VAL A 25 -1.12 -15.77 0.00
C VAL A 25 0.08 -14.86 -0.27
N THR A 26 -0.05 -13.61 0.16
CA THR A 26 1.07 -12.69 0.30
C THR A 26 1.50 -12.66 1.76
N VAL A 27 2.78 -12.86 2.01
CA VAL A 27 3.39 -12.77 3.34
C VAL A 27 3.88 -11.35 3.56
N ILE A 28 3.47 -10.77 4.67
CA ILE A 28 3.80 -9.41 5.08
C ILE A 28 4.41 -9.47 6.48
N GLU A 29 5.58 -8.89 6.65
CA GLU A 29 6.19 -8.61 7.94
C GLU A 29 5.51 -7.36 8.50
N ALA A 30 4.62 -7.52 9.49
CA ALA A 30 3.77 -6.46 10.02
C ALA A 30 4.24 -6.05 11.42
N GLY A 31 4.99 -4.98 11.50
CA GLY A 31 5.60 -4.51 12.74
C GLY A 31 6.94 -5.18 13.06
N PRO A 32 7.52 -5.00 14.27
CA PRO A 32 6.96 -4.14 15.32
C PRO A 32 6.95 -2.65 14.91
N CYS A 33 5.86 -1.98 15.21
CA CYS A 33 5.71 -0.55 14.98
C CYS A 33 5.64 0.18 16.32
N VAL A 34 6.37 1.29 16.46
CA VAL A 34 6.41 2.06 17.71
C VAL A 34 5.61 3.35 17.55
N VAL A 35 4.80 3.70 18.55
CA VAL A 35 4.06 4.97 18.58
C VAL A 35 5.03 6.11 18.89
N CYS A 36 5.27 6.98 17.91
CA CYS A 36 6.22 8.08 18.02
C CYS A 36 5.56 9.38 18.50
N GLN A 37 4.29 9.59 18.18
CA GLN A 37 3.55 10.78 18.60
C GLN A 37 2.07 10.48 18.70
N LYS A 38 1.41 11.09 19.68
CA LYS A 38 -0.04 11.14 19.80
C LYS A 38 -0.51 12.55 19.48
N LYS A 39 -1.43 12.68 18.54
CA LYS A 39 -2.06 13.95 18.17
C LYS A 39 -3.41 14.07 18.83
N THR A 40 -3.69 15.25 19.37
CA THR A 40 -4.94 15.56 20.07
C THR A 40 -5.64 16.73 19.41
N THR A 41 -6.94 16.84 19.61
CA THR A 41 -7.75 17.94 19.06
C THR A 41 -7.32 19.31 19.59
N GLU A 42 -6.79 19.37 20.81
CA GLU A 42 -6.35 20.62 21.44
C GLU A 42 -5.09 21.20 20.79
N THR A 43 -4.11 20.36 20.46
CA THR A 43 -2.81 20.79 19.95
C THR A 43 -2.72 20.74 18.42
N ASP A 44 -3.32 19.73 17.80
CA ASP A 44 -3.16 19.44 16.36
C ASP A 44 -4.46 19.65 15.57
N GLY A 45 -5.60 19.85 16.25
CA GLY A 45 -6.92 20.03 15.63
C GLY A 45 -7.58 18.70 15.17
N TYR A 46 -6.94 17.56 15.38
CA TYR A 46 -7.47 16.23 15.08
C TYR A 46 -6.81 15.14 15.93
N GLU A 47 -7.48 14.02 16.07
CA GLU A 47 -6.95 12.86 16.80
C GLU A 47 -6.29 11.85 15.87
N ALA A 48 -5.05 11.47 16.17
CA ALA A 48 -4.29 10.45 15.45
C ALA A 48 -3.12 9.94 16.30
N ILE A 49 -2.63 8.75 15.94
CA ILE A 49 -1.33 8.26 16.39
C ILE A 49 -0.36 8.23 15.22
N GLN A 50 0.86 8.70 15.43
CA GLN A 50 1.95 8.56 14.47
C GLN A 50 2.78 7.34 14.87
N VAL A 51 2.91 6.42 13.94
CA VAL A 51 3.57 5.12 14.15
C VAL A 51 4.83 5.06 13.28
N GLY A 52 5.93 4.59 13.86
CA GLY A 52 7.21 4.39 13.19
C GLY A 52 7.51 2.92 12.93
N TYR A 53 8.10 2.61 11.78
CA TYR A 53 8.48 1.28 11.34
C TYR A 53 9.88 1.26 10.74
N GLU A 54 10.62 0.19 10.95
CA GLU A 54 12.00 -0.09 10.51
C GLU A 54 13.01 0.92 11.10
N ASP A 55 14.00 0.39 11.82
CA ASP A 55 15.03 1.22 12.45
C ASP A 55 15.97 1.85 11.43
N VAL A 56 16.42 3.04 11.73
CA VAL A 56 17.38 3.76 10.90
C VAL A 56 18.58 4.19 11.72
N SER A 57 19.78 3.97 11.17
CA SER A 57 21.02 4.43 11.82
C SER A 57 21.01 5.94 12.02
N ALA A 58 21.48 6.39 13.19
CA ALA A 58 21.57 7.81 13.56
C ALA A 58 22.35 8.69 12.55
N LYS A 59 23.22 8.08 11.73
CA LYS A 59 23.96 8.76 10.64
C LYS A 59 23.06 9.23 9.51
N HIS A 60 21.94 8.54 9.27
CA HIS A 60 21.01 8.83 8.19
C HIS A 60 19.78 9.66 8.61
N VAL A 61 19.79 10.16 9.85
CA VAL A 61 18.68 10.95 10.42
C VAL A 61 19.08 12.41 10.51
N ASN A 62 18.28 13.31 9.94
CA ASN A 62 18.47 14.75 10.00
C ASN A 62 18.22 15.31 11.41
N LYS A 63 18.82 16.46 11.74
CA LYS A 63 18.66 17.12 13.05
C LYS A 63 17.20 17.30 13.50
N PRO A 64 16.27 17.81 12.66
CA PRO A 64 14.86 17.93 13.05
C PRO A 64 14.22 16.59 13.42
N ALA A 65 14.48 15.55 12.62
CA ALA A 65 13.95 14.21 12.89
C ALA A 65 14.55 13.62 14.18
N LYS A 66 15.84 13.83 14.47
CA LYS A 66 16.44 13.43 15.75
C LYS A 66 15.72 14.09 16.93
N GLY A 67 15.43 15.39 16.84
CA GLY A 67 14.67 16.09 17.88
C GLY A 67 13.26 15.54 18.07
N HIS A 68 12.60 15.17 16.97
CA HIS A 68 11.26 14.55 17.00
C HIS A 68 11.26 13.21 17.77
N PHE A 69 12.18 12.30 17.43
CA PHE A 69 12.29 11.00 18.11
C PHE A 69 12.79 11.15 19.55
N ALA A 70 13.74 12.07 19.82
CA ALA A 70 14.21 12.36 21.18
C ALA A 70 13.08 12.85 22.10
N LYS A 71 12.17 13.69 21.58
CA LYS A 71 10.98 14.13 22.33
C LYS A 71 10.06 12.98 22.70
N ALA A 72 9.96 11.98 21.81
CA ALA A 72 9.17 10.78 22.03
C ALA A 72 9.87 9.71 22.90
N GLY A 73 11.19 9.85 23.14
CA GLY A 73 12.00 8.85 23.86
C GLY A 73 12.15 7.53 23.10
N VAL A 74 11.99 7.54 21.76
CA VAL A 74 12.05 6.35 20.90
C VAL A 74 13.23 6.40 19.92
N GLU A 75 13.70 5.25 19.50
CA GLU A 75 14.73 5.15 18.46
C GLU A 75 14.20 5.66 17.12
N ALA A 76 15.12 6.16 16.28
CA ALA A 76 14.75 6.73 15.00
C ALA A 76 14.21 5.65 14.05
N LYS A 77 13.03 5.88 13.48
CA LYS A 77 12.36 5.00 12.54
C LYS A 77 12.39 5.58 11.12
N LYS A 78 12.49 4.69 10.14
CA LYS A 78 12.63 5.06 8.73
C LYS A 78 11.30 5.50 8.10
N HIS A 79 10.23 4.83 8.47
CA HIS A 79 8.91 5.06 7.91
C HIS A 79 7.96 5.52 9.00
N LEU A 80 7.39 6.72 8.82
CA LEU A 80 6.38 7.29 9.71
C LEU A 80 5.05 7.34 8.99
N LYS A 81 3.98 6.95 9.69
CA LYS A 81 2.61 7.02 9.18
C LYS A 81 1.64 7.37 10.29
N GLU A 82 0.67 8.22 9.98
CA GLU A 82 -0.41 8.56 10.89
C GLU A 82 -1.63 7.66 10.65
N PHE A 83 -2.23 7.22 11.75
CA PHE A 83 -3.47 6.48 11.77
C PHE A 83 -4.49 7.24 12.62
N ARG A 84 -5.62 7.59 12.04
CA ARG A 84 -6.77 8.16 12.72
C ARG A 84 -7.65 7.02 13.23
N LEU A 85 -7.37 6.55 14.44
CA LEU A 85 -8.10 5.47 15.07
C LEU A 85 -9.31 6.02 15.82
N GLU A 86 -10.32 5.18 16.03
CA GLU A 86 -11.48 5.52 16.85
C GLU A 86 -11.12 5.58 18.34
N ASP A 87 -10.23 4.69 18.77
CA ASP A 87 -9.78 4.50 20.16
C ASP A 87 -8.33 4.99 20.35
N ASN A 88 -8.02 6.23 20.02
CA ASN A 88 -6.66 6.77 20.19
C ASN A 88 -6.22 6.83 21.68
N ALA A 89 -7.18 6.82 22.60
CA ALA A 89 -6.91 6.88 24.03
C ALA A 89 -6.11 5.67 24.55
N LYS A 90 -6.25 4.51 23.90
CA LYS A 90 -5.58 3.26 24.28
C LYS A 90 -4.07 3.23 24.06
N TYR A 91 -3.56 4.14 23.20
CA TYR A 91 -2.16 4.15 22.82
C TYR A 91 -1.41 5.28 23.50
N ASN A 92 -0.25 4.98 24.04
CA ASN A 92 0.71 5.94 24.57
C ASN A 92 1.96 6.01 23.69
N VAL A 93 2.69 7.12 23.80
CA VAL A 93 3.98 7.25 23.11
C VAL A 93 4.95 6.21 23.65
N GLY A 94 5.61 5.48 22.77
CA GLY A 94 6.50 4.37 23.10
C GLY A 94 5.84 2.98 23.04
N ASP A 95 4.51 2.90 22.96
CA ASP A 95 3.83 1.60 22.81
C ASP A 95 4.21 0.92 21.50
N VAL A 96 4.27 -0.42 21.52
CA VAL A 96 4.59 -1.25 20.37
C VAL A 96 3.33 -1.90 19.83
N ILE A 97 3.09 -1.73 18.54
CA ILE A 97 2.01 -2.37 17.79
C ILE A 97 2.62 -3.49 16.95
N ALA A 98 2.21 -4.72 17.18
CA ALA A 98 2.71 -5.92 16.52
C ALA A 98 1.61 -6.62 15.69
N ALA A 99 1.96 -7.72 15.03
CA ALA A 99 1.07 -8.45 14.13
C ALA A 99 -0.16 -9.05 14.84
N ASP A 100 -0.08 -9.29 16.16
CA ASP A 100 -1.15 -9.78 17.01
C ASP A 100 -2.40 -8.87 17.07
N THR A 101 -2.25 -7.61 16.62
CA THR A 101 -3.39 -6.69 16.45
C THR A 101 -4.45 -7.23 15.50
N PHE A 102 -4.09 -8.10 14.56
CA PHE A 102 -4.98 -8.72 13.58
C PHE A 102 -5.17 -10.20 13.87
N ALA A 103 -6.39 -10.69 13.67
CA ALA A 103 -6.74 -12.09 13.86
C ALA A 103 -6.92 -12.81 12.51
N ALA A 104 -6.71 -14.14 12.50
CA ALA A 104 -7.04 -14.98 11.35
C ALA A 104 -8.55 -14.91 11.06
N GLY A 105 -8.93 -14.88 9.78
CA GLY A 105 -10.31 -14.70 9.30
C GLY A 105 -10.76 -13.24 9.23
N GLU A 106 -10.02 -12.29 9.80
CA GLU A 106 -10.34 -10.86 9.72
C GLU A 106 -10.12 -10.31 8.30
N LYS A 107 -10.97 -9.37 7.87
CA LYS A 107 -10.80 -8.69 6.58
C LYS A 107 -10.04 -7.38 6.74
N VAL A 108 -9.06 -7.19 5.87
CA VAL A 108 -8.16 -6.03 5.89
C VAL A 108 -8.11 -5.33 4.54
N ASP A 109 -7.89 -4.02 4.57
CA ASP A 109 -7.56 -3.22 3.40
C ASP A 109 -6.07 -2.93 3.41
N ILE A 110 -5.40 -3.20 2.28
CA ILE A 110 -3.95 -3.02 2.17
C ILE A 110 -3.62 -1.98 1.13
N THR A 111 -2.92 -0.95 1.57
CA THR A 111 -2.45 0.16 0.72
C THR A 111 -0.95 0.02 0.46
N GLY A 112 -0.54 0.10 -0.79
CA GLY A 112 0.87 0.10 -1.17
C GLY A 112 1.12 0.94 -2.42
N ILE A 113 2.39 1.10 -2.77
CA ILE A 113 2.81 1.74 -4.03
C ILE A 113 3.00 0.65 -5.08
N THR A 114 2.31 0.75 -6.20
CA THR A 114 2.39 -0.21 -7.29
C THR A 114 3.77 -0.21 -7.94
N LYS A 115 4.14 -1.31 -8.61
CA LYS A 115 5.37 -1.36 -9.40
C LYS A 115 5.33 -0.30 -10.50
N GLY A 116 6.41 0.46 -10.65
CA GLY A 116 6.55 1.44 -11.71
C GLY A 116 6.86 0.77 -13.06
N HIS A 117 6.27 1.29 -14.12
CA HIS A 117 6.50 0.86 -15.50
C HIS A 117 6.98 2.01 -16.41
N GLY A 118 7.22 3.18 -15.82
CA GLY A 118 7.64 4.37 -16.53
C GLY A 118 6.59 4.88 -17.53
N TYR A 119 7.02 5.59 -18.54
CA TYR A 119 6.16 6.04 -19.63
C TYR A 119 5.75 4.83 -20.47
N SER A 120 4.48 4.52 -20.50
CA SER A 120 3.92 3.34 -21.17
C SER A 120 2.90 3.73 -22.24
N GLY A 121 2.94 3.02 -23.35
CA GLY A 121 1.97 3.20 -24.44
C GLY A 121 0.56 2.75 -24.03
N ALA A 122 -0.44 3.19 -24.81
CA ALA A 122 -1.85 2.94 -24.51
C ALA A 122 -2.22 1.44 -24.43
N VAL A 123 -1.55 0.61 -25.23
CA VAL A 123 -1.75 -0.85 -25.19
C VAL A 123 -1.39 -1.43 -23.83
N LYS A 124 -0.21 -1.11 -23.28
CA LYS A 124 0.24 -1.62 -21.98
C LYS A 124 -0.53 -0.97 -20.81
N ARG A 125 -0.78 0.35 -20.90
CA ARG A 125 -1.37 1.12 -19.81
C ARG A 125 -2.86 0.89 -19.65
N TRP A 126 -3.59 0.71 -20.76
CA TRP A 126 -5.06 0.69 -20.77
C TRP A 126 -5.66 -0.55 -21.42
N GLY A 127 -4.82 -1.47 -21.93
CA GLY A 127 -5.28 -2.67 -22.62
C GLY A 127 -5.93 -2.38 -23.99
N HIS A 128 -5.51 -1.35 -24.69
CA HIS A 128 -5.98 -1.09 -26.05
C HIS A 128 -5.60 -2.24 -26.97
N HIS A 129 -6.47 -2.54 -27.94
CA HIS A 129 -6.16 -3.50 -29.01
C HIS A 129 -5.01 -3.01 -29.86
N MET A 130 -4.15 -3.92 -30.25
CA MET A 130 -3.17 -3.68 -31.30
C MET A 130 -3.84 -3.92 -32.66
N LEU A 131 -3.41 -3.18 -33.67
CA LEU A 131 -3.78 -3.47 -35.05
C LEU A 131 -3.05 -4.72 -35.52
N GLN A 132 -3.60 -5.36 -36.56
CA GLN A 132 -2.99 -6.56 -37.16
C GLN A 132 -1.56 -6.28 -37.64
N ALA A 133 -0.70 -7.31 -37.64
CA ALA A 133 0.68 -7.17 -38.10
C ALA A 133 0.83 -7.16 -39.63
N THR A 134 -0.24 -7.52 -40.34
CA THR A 134 -0.31 -7.66 -41.79
C THR A 134 -1.46 -6.85 -42.38
N HIS A 135 -1.80 -7.07 -43.65
CA HIS A 135 -2.91 -6.42 -44.38
C HIS A 135 -2.80 -4.88 -44.45
N GLY A 136 -1.59 -4.36 -44.72
CA GLY A 136 -1.37 -2.95 -45.00
C GLY A 136 -1.40 -2.02 -43.78
N THR A 137 -1.34 -2.55 -42.57
CA THR A 137 -1.34 -1.76 -41.34
C THR A 137 -0.16 -0.77 -41.25
N GLY A 138 1.02 -1.08 -41.86
CA GLY A 138 2.21 -0.24 -41.82
C GLY A 138 2.75 -0.06 -40.39
N PRO A 139 3.36 1.08 -40.03
CA PRO A 139 4.07 1.28 -38.77
C PRO A 139 3.16 1.62 -37.57
N ILE A 140 1.83 1.55 -37.71
CA ILE A 140 0.88 2.07 -36.71
C ILE A 140 0.30 1.02 -35.76
N HIS A 141 0.95 -0.15 -35.64
CA HIS A 141 0.45 -1.31 -34.88
C HIS A 141 0.06 -1.01 -33.45
N ARG A 142 0.75 -0.12 -32.75
CA ARG A 142 0.59 0.17 -31.30
C ARG A 142 0.09 1.59 -31.01
N GLN A 143 -0.46 2.27 -32.00
CA GLN A 143 -1.02 3.61 -31.82
C GLN A 143 -2.35 3.61 -31.10
N VAL A 144 -2.73 4.79 -30.59
CA VAL A 144 -3.99 4.96 -29.80
C VAL A 144 -5.23 4.80 -30.68
N GLY A 145 -5.11 5.05 -32.00
CA GLY A 145 -6.24 5.11 -32.93
C GLY A 145 -6.94 6.46 -32.89
N SER A 146 -8.20 6.50 -33.25
CA SER A 146 -9.01 7.73 -33.30
C SER A 146 -9.03 8.44 -31.93
N MET A 147 -8.88 9.77 -31.98
CA MET A 147 -8.94 10.65 -30.80
C MET A 147 -10.33 11.22 -30.53
N GLY A 148 -11.25 11.06 -31.45
CA GLY A 148 -12.64 11.55 -31.38
C GLY A 148 -13.18 11.95 -32.73
N ALA A 149 -14.37 12.59 -32.75
CA ALA A 149 -14.95 13.19 -33.94
C ALA A 149 -14.20 14.45 -34.35
N ASN A 150 -14.40 14.91 -35.58
CA ASN A 150 -13.65 16.02 -36.20
C ASN A 150 -14.14 17.39 -35.68
N SER A 151 -14.84 18.16 -36.53
CA SER A 151 -15.21 19.57 -36.30
C SER A 151 -16.15 19.77 -35.10
N THR A 152 -16.92 18.78 -34.73
CA THR A 152 -17.78 18.77 -33.54
C THR A 152 -17.46 17.55 -32.70
N PRO A 153 -16.95 17.70 -31.47
CA PRO A 153 -16.79 18.88 -30.60
C PRO A 153 -15.50 19.69 -30.81
N SER A 154 -14.71 19.44 -31.85
CA SER A 154 -13.43 20.12 -32.16
C SER A 154 -12.37 20.06 -31.02
N ARG A 155 -12.47 19.04 -30.18
CA ARG A 155 -11.55 18.81 -29.04
C ARG A 155 -11.46 17.33 -28.71
N VAL A 156 -10.39 16.95 -28.01
CA VAL A 156 -10.29 15.64 -27.34
C VAL A 156 -10.90 15.76 -25.94
N PHE A 157 -11.79 14.85 -25.57
CA PHE A 157 -12.41 14.86 -24.25
C PHE A 157 -11.40 14.56 -23.14
N LYS A 158 -11.67 15.12 -21.94
CA LYS A 158 -10.94 14.77 -20.72
C LYS A 158 -11.04 13.25 -20.46
N ASN A 159 -10.05 12.71 -19.77
CA ASN A 159 -9.96 11.27 -19.44
C ASN A 159 -9.80 10.32 -20.64
N LYS A 160 -9.47 10.84 -21.85
CA LYS A 160 -9.09 9.99 -22.97
C LYS A 160 -7.88 9.15 -22.60
N LYS A 161 -7.97 7.84 -22.76
CA LYS A 161 -6.93 6.87 -22.42
C LYS A 161 -5.75 6.97 -23.43
N MET A 162 -4.67 7.57 -22.98
CA MET A 162 -3.45 7.80 -23.79
C MET A 162 -2.22 7.25 -23.08
N ALA A 163 -1.07 7.28 -23.79
CA ALA A 163 0.24 6.99 -23.21
C ALA A 163 0.56 7.93 -22.04
N GLY A 164 1.40 7.49 -21.13
CA GLY A 164 1.84 8.27 -19.99
C GLY A 164 2.46 7.39 -18.89
N GLN A 165 2.74 8.00 -17.74
CA GLN A 165 3.27 7.29 -16.58
C GLN A 165 2.30 6.16 -16.17
N TYR A 166 2.86 4.97 -15.97
CA TYR A 166 2.11 3.79 -15.50
C TYR A 166 2.78 3.18 -14.29
N GLY A 167 1.99 2.87 -13.29
CA GLY A 167 2.47 2.39 -12.01
C GLY A 167 3.17 3.47 -11.17
N ASN A 168 3.79 3.05 -10.06
CA ASN A 168 4.31 3.92 -9.00
C ASN A 168 3.21 4.82 -8.38
N GLU A 169 2.02 4.28 -8.31
CA GLU A 169 0.82 4.94 -7.79
C GLU A 169 0.38 4.27 -6.50
N LYS A 170 -0.18 5.06 -5.58
CA LYS A 170 -0.79 4.55 -4.37
C LYS A 170 -2.08 3.82 -4.70
N LEU A 171 -2.13 2.53 -4.41
CA LEU A 171 -3.30 1.67 -4.62
C LEU A 171 -3.69 0.99 -3.31
N THR A 172 -4.99 0.91 -3.06
CA THR A 172 -5.55 0.14 -1.95
C THR A 172 -6.35 -1.04 -2.49
N VAL A 173 -6.00 -2.24 -2.06
CA VAL A 173 -6.81 -3.45 -2.30
C VAL A 173 -7.66 -3.67 -1.07
N LEU A 174 -8.97 -3.79 -1.29
CA LEU A 174 -9.97 -3.87 -0.23
C LEU A 174 -10.36 -5.33 0.07
N ASN A 175 -10.85 -5.59 1.28
CA ASN A 175 -11.46 -6.85 1.70
C ASN A 175 -10.57 -8.09 1.53
N LEU A 176 -9.28 -7.98 1.77
CA LEU A 176 -8.39 -9.14 1.79
C LEU A 176 -8.56 -9.89 3.11
N GLU A 177 -8.65 -11.21 3.04
CA GLU A 177 -8.79 -12.09 4.20
C GLU A 177 -7.41 -12.42 4.79
N VAL A 178 -7.27 -12.30 6.10
CA VAL A 178 -6.10 -12.74 6.86
C VAL A 178 -6.20 -14.26 7.04
N VAL A 179 -5.31 -15.02 6.42
CA VAL A 179 -5.33 -16.49 6.49
C VAL A 179 -4.64 -16.99 7.75
N LYS A 180 -3.47 -16.41 8.07
CA LYS A 180 -2.66 -16.81 9.22
C LYS A 180 -1.89 -15.62 9.79
N VAL A 181 -1.75 -15.59 11.10
CA VAL A 181 -0.91 -14.63 11.83
C VAL A 181 0.11 -15.42 12.64
N ASP A 182 1.36 -15.02 12.56
CA ASP A 182 2.47 -15.52 13.36
C ASP A 182 3.01 -14.35 14.19
N ALA A 183 2.62 -14.30 15.46
CA ALA A 183 3.00 -13.23 16.37
C ALA A 183 4.50 -13.25 16.72
N GLU A 184 5.13 -14.44 16.80
CA GLU A 184 6.54 -14.56 17.15
C GLU A 184 7.45 -13.95 16.09
N LYS A 185 7.10 -14.13 14.82
CA LYS A 185 7.85 -13.61 13.67
C LYS A 185 7.30 -12.32 13.10
N ASN A 186 6.24 -11.76 13.69
CA ASN A 186 5.51 -10.61 13.18
C ASN A 186 5.06 -10.76 11.71
N LEU A 187 4.59 -11.96 11.32
CA LEU A 187 4.16 -12.26 9.96
C LEU A 187 2.64 -12.35 9.87
N ILE A 188 2.10 -11.73 8.84
CA ILE A 188 0.70 -11.85 8.44
C ILE A 188 0.63 -12.41 7.04
N ALA A 189 -0.06 -13.53 6.85
CA ALA A 189 -0.38 -14.11 5.56
C ALA A 189 -1.77 -13.68 5.13
N VAL A 190 -1.86 -12.93 4.03
CA VAL A 190 -3.10 -12.39 3.49
C VAL A 190 -3.42 -13.08 2.16
N LYS A 191 -4.67 -13.49 1.97
CA LYS A 191 -5.16 -14.14 0.76
C LYS A 191 -5.09 -13.20 -0.44
N GLY A 192 -4.42 -13.63 -1.50
CA GLY A 192 -4.35 -12.91 -2.77
C GLY A 192 -3.13 -11.98 -2.90
N ALA A 193 -3.19 -11.10 -3.88
CA ALA A 193 -2.11 -10.20 -4.24
C ALA A 193 -2.19 -8.86 -3.51
N VAL A 194 -1.02 -8.32 -3.15
CA VAL A 194 -0.85 -7.01 -2.50
C VAL A 194 -0.03 -6.11 -3.42
N PRO A 195 -0.37 -4.81 -3.54
CA PRO A 195 0.35 -3.89 -4.41
C PRO A 195 1.82 -3.72 -4.01
N GLY A 196 2.66 -3.49 -5.00
CA GLY A 196 4.07 -3.18 -4.82
C GLY A 196 5.03 -4.33 -5.11
N ALA A 197 6.31 -4.00 -5.07
CA ALA A 197 7.41 -4.93 -5.24
C ALA A 197 7.68 -5.72 -3.94
N ARG A 198 8.53 -6.75 -4.01
CA ARG A 198 9.12 -7.40 -2.84
C ARG A 198 9.90 -6.35 -2.04
N ASN A 199 9.83 -6.44 -0.71
CA ASN A 199 10.39 -5.46 0.24
C ASN A 199 9.74 -4.05 0.18
N GLY A 200 8.64 -3.88 -0.55
CA GLY A 200 7.87 -2.63 -0.56
C GLY A 200 7.08 -2.45 0.74
N ILE A 201 6.97 -1.20 1.18
CA ILE A 201 6.18 -0.85 2.37
C ILE A 201 4.70 -0.88 2.02
N VAL A 202 3.93 -1.49 2.89
CA VAL A 202 2.47 -1.56 2.82
C VAL A 202 1.86 -1.12 4.13
N VAL A 203 0.65 -0.61 4.06
CA VAL A 203 -0.13 -0.18 5.22
C VAL A 203 -1.37 -1.05 5.29
N LEU A 204 -1.52 -1.76 6.38
CA LEU A 204 -2.69 -2.59 6.68
C LEU A 204 -3.63 -1.83 7.58
N ARG A 205 -4.92 -1.92 7.31
CA ARG A 205 -5.99 -1.41 8.19
C ARG A 205 -7.17 -2.38 8.17
N ASN A 206 -8.03 -2.30 9.18
CA ASN A 206 -9.29 -3.03 9.12
C ASN A 206 -10.10 -2.61 7.88
N SER A 207 -10.84 -3.55 7.30
CA SER A 207 -11.67 -3.27 6.14
C SER A 207 -12.77 -2.25 6.48
N VAL A 208 -13.05 -1.37 5.51
CA VAL A 208 -14.14 -0.39 5.60
C VAL A 208 -15.48 -1.00 5.14
N LYS A 209 -15.41 -2.07 4.33
CA LYS A 209 -16.58 -2.70 3.70
C LYS A 209 -16.96 -4.07 4.29
N ALA A 210 -16.31 -4.49 5.36
CA ALA A 210 -16.61 -5.76 6.04
C ALA A 210 -17.43 -5.54 7.29
#